data_ef581b7293375d1dd221d49b9161c84e
#
_entry.id   ef581b7293375d1dd221d49b9161c84e
#
_cell.length_a   1.000
_cell.length_b   1.000
_cell.length_c   1.000
_cell.angle_alpha   90.00
_cell.angle_beta   90.00
_cell.angle_gamma   90.00
#
_symmetry.space_group_name_H-M   'P 1'
#
loop_
_entity.id
_entity.type
_entity.pdbx_description
1 polymer ?
#
loop_
_entity_poly.entity_id
_entity_poly.type
_entity_poly.pdbx_seq_one_letter_code
_entity_poly.pdbx_strand_id
1 'polypeptide(L)'
;MVNYTLSGTALKAVFLHSDALYLSIISLLLVSFAIFFCFFSIMMTVYFTISHLQEVPRYIFFAHLLINDTIYITLGLVSFFSSAYLIYFPMPISYMIVTISSSAFKVSPYNLAVMSLERYLAICFPLRHSGWCTRQKTILTIVAVWIIGLLPNVVDFIILCFSVQSDYFSVYCLSVRSVFIKNDAQETLRFVVHSLGFSLVGLIIVFTYIKIMLVAIKLNSGKATASKAGKTVMLHAFQLLLCMMSFSYNLIEIYLRKYLYMLPMINFYFFMCLPRFISPLIYGLRDEVFFRYMKRIMLCKTPRTFPNSDST
;
A
#
# COMPACT_ATOMS: atom_id res chain seq x y z
N MET A 1 -38.22 -3.96 -34.48
CA MET A 1 -37.80 -5.16 -33.74
C MET A 1 -36.77 -5.87 -34.57
N VAL A 2 -35.47 -5.69 -34.29
CA VAL A 2 -34.37 -6.41 -34.96
C VAL A 2 -33.95 -7.51 -33.99
N ASN A 3 -34.35 -8.75 -34.28
CA ASN A 3 -33.95 -9.95 -33.54
C ASN A 3 -32.46 -10.23 -33.84
N TYR A 4 -31.56 -9.87 -32.92
CA TYR A 4 -30.20 -10.37 -32.91
C TYR A 4 -30.17 -11.74 -32.21
N THR A 5 -30.52 -12.79 -32.95
CA THR A 5 -30.13 -14.16 -32.57
C THR A 5 -28.62 -14.28 -32.84
N LEU A 6 -27.80 -13.98 -31.81
CA LEU A 6 -26.36 -14.36 -31.84
C LEU A 6 -26.32 -15.89 -32.06
N SER A 7 -25.64 -16.33 -33.11
CA SER A 7 -25.45 -17.75 -33.38
C SER A 7 -24.73 -18.38 -32.18
N GLY A 8 -25.06 -19.63 -31.80
CA GLY A 8 -24.49 -20.30 -30.63
C GLY A 8 -22.95 -20.40 -30.65
N THR A 9 -22.34 -20.28 -31.84
CA THR A 9 -20.89 -20.17 -32.04
C THR A 9 -20.33 -18.83 -31.59
N ALA A 10 -21.01 -17.71 -31.85
CA ALA A 10 -20.60 -16.38 -31.41
C ALA A 10 -20.72 -16.23 -29.86
N LEU A 11 -21.78 -16.79 -29.26
CA LEU A 11 -21.98 -16.82 -27.83
C LEU A 11 -20.89 -17.65 -27.14
N LYS A 12 -20.55 -18.84 -27.65
CA LYS A 12 -19.43 -19.66 -27.16
C LYS A 12 -18.09 -18.96 -27.29
N ALA A 13 -17.82 -18.25 -28.38
CA ALA A 13 -16.58 -17.50 -28.57
C ALA A 13 -16.44 -16.34 -27.56
N VAL A 14 -17.53 -15.64 -27.23
CA VAL A 14 -17.55 -14.58 -26.22
C VAL A 14 -17.28 -15.15 -24.81
N PHE A 15 -17.89 -16.29 -24.46
CA PHE A 15 -17.64 -16.95 -23.17
C PHE A 15 -16.18 -17.46 -23.07
N LEU A 16 -15.65 -18.12 -24.08
CA LEU A 16 -14.27 -18.59 -24.12
C LEU A 16 -13.27 -17.42 -24.02
N HIS A 17 -13.57 -16.31 -24.67
CA HIS A 17 -12.72 -15.11 -24.60
C HIS A 17 -12.76 -14.45 -23.22
N SER A 18 -13.91 -14.42 -22.55
CA SER A 18 -14.03 -13.92 -21.18
C SER A 18 -13.26 -14.79 -20.19
N ASP A 19 -13.31 -16.11 -20.33
CA ASP A 19 -12.59 -17.05 -19.46
C ASP A 19 -11.06 -16.96 -19.66
N ALA A 20 -10.62 -16.82 -20.91
CA ALA A 20 -9.19 -16.64 -21.22
C ALA A 20 -8.64 -15.33 -20.64
N LEU A 21 -9.38 -14.23 -20.74
CA LEU A 21 -9.03 -12.96 -20.11
C LEU A 21 -8.98 -13.07 -18.59
N TYR A 22 -9.97 -13.74 -18.00
CA TYR A 22 -10.03 -13.97 -16.55
C TYR A 22 -8.79 -14.72 -16.06
N LEU A 23 -8.45 -15.83 -16.71
CA LEU A 23 -7.26 -16.63 -16.41
C LEU A 23 -5.97 -15.84 -16.61
N SER A 24 -5.87 -15.01 -17.66
CA SER A 24 -4.69 -14.21 -17.93
C SER A 24 -4.45 -13.14 -16.87
N ILE A 25 -5.50 -12.49 -16.36
CA ILE A 25 -5.38 -11.49 -15.28
C ILE A 25 -5.01 -12.18 -13.95
N ILE A 26 -5.60 -13.34 -13.63
CA ILE A 26 -5.21 -14.10 -12.43
C ILE A 26 -3.74 -14.53 -12.52
N SER A 27 -3.30 -15.06 -13.65
CA SER A 27 -1.90 -15.47 -13.81
C SER A 27 -0.94 -14.29 -13.68
N LEU A 28 -1.27 -13.13 -14.27
CA LEU A 28 -0.52 -11.90 -14.12
C LEU A 28 -0.46 -11.43 -12.66
N LEU A 29 -1.58 -11.50 -11.94
CA LEU A 29 -1.67 -11.17 -10.52
C LEU A 29 -0.77 -12.08 -9.68
N LEU A 30 -0.83 -13.39 -9.89
CA LEU A 30 -0.03 -14.36 -9.14
C LEU A 30 1.48 -14.22 -9.43
N VAL A 31 1.86 -14.02 -10.69
CA VAL A 31 3.26 -13.76 -11.08
C VAL A 31 3.76 -12.46 -10.44
N SER A 32 2.99 -11.39 -10.51
CA SER A 32 3.35 -10.11 -9.89
C SER A 32 3.49 -10.22 -8.37
N PHE A 33 2.63 -11.01 -7.72
CA PHE A 33 2.71 -11.29 -6.29
C PHE A 33 3.98 -12.10 -5.94
N ALA A 34 4.31 -13.11 -6.74
CA ALA A 34 5.52 -13.90 -6.53
C ALA A 34 6.79 -13.03 -6.65
N ILE A 35 6.84 -12.17 -7.67
CA ILE A 35 7.94 -11.20 -7.85
C ILE A 35 8.01 -10.24 -6.65
N PHE A 36 6.87 -9.67 -6.23
CA PHE A 36 6.81 -8.79 -5.07
C PHE A 36 7.32 -9.48 -3.81
N PHE A 37 6.88 -10.72 -3.55
CA PHE A 37 7.28 -11.48 -2.37
C PHE A 37 8.78 -11.82 -2.39
N CYS A 38 9.34 -12.08 -3.56
CA CYS A 38 10.78 -12.27 -3.73
C CYS A 38 11.55 -10.98 -3.34
N PHE A 39 11.14 -9.81 -3.87
CA PHE A 39 11.75 -8.52 -3.51
C PHE A 39 11.56 -8.20 -2.02
N PHE A 40 10.36 -8.43 -1.47
CA PHE A 40 10.09 -8.26 -0.05
C PHE A 40 11.05 -9.09 0.80
N SER A 41 11.21 -10.38 0.48
CA SER A 41 12.10 -11.29 1.23
C SER A 41 13.56 -10.83 1.19
N ILE A 42 14.05 -10.42 0.02
CA ILE A 42 15.41 -9.88 -0.13
C ILE A 42 15.59 -8.61 0.72
N MET A 43 14.65 -7.66 0.64
CA MET A 43 14.71 -6.40 1.38
C MET A 43 14.67 -6.62 2.89
N MET A 44 13.80 -7.50 3.37
CA MET A 44 13.69 -7.81 4.79
C MET A 44 14.93 -8.56 5.30
N THR A 45 15.50 -9.46 4.50
CA THR A 45 16.78 -10.11 4.82
C THR A 45 17.89 -9.08 4.98
N VAL A 46 18.03 -8.12 4.06
CA VAL A 46 19.01 -7.04 4.16
C VAL A 46 18.78 -6.20 5.41
N TYR A 47 17.53 -5.81 5.69
CA TYR A 47 17.17 -5.01 6.86
C TYR A 47 17.52 -5.70 8.18
N PHE A 48 17.26 -7.00 8.31
CA PHE A 48 17.56 -7.75 9.54
C PHE A 48 19.04 -8.14 9.66
N THR A 49 19.76 -8.28 8.55
CA THR A 49 21.18 -8.64 8.57
C THR A 49 22.07 -7.46 9.00
N ILE A 50 21.65 -6.22 8.71
CA ILE A 50 22.47 -5.02 8.98
C ILE A 50 21.86 -4.27 10.17
N SER A 51 22.45 -4.45 11.37
CA SER A 51 21.95 -3.84 12.62
C SER A 51 21.81 -2.31 12.53
N HIS A 52 22.72 -1.64 11.84
CA HIS A 52 22.66 -0.18 11.65
C HIS A 52 21.38 0.30 10.94
N LEU A 53 20.81 -0.50 10.03
CA LEU A 53 19.55 -0.14 9.36
C LEU A 53 18.35 -0.12 10.32
N GLN A 54 18.42 -0.92 11.39
CA GLN A 54 17.35 -1.00 12.39
C GLN A 54 17.34 0.19 13.37
N GLU A 55 18.37 1.04 13.34
CA GLU A 55 18.48 2.23 14.18
C GLU A 55 18.08 3.51 13.43
N VAL A 56 18.19 3.50 12.11
CA VAL A 56 17.94 4.68 11.27
C VAL A 56 16.44 4.78 10.95
N PRO A 57 15.75 5.88 11.34
CA PRO A 57 14.30 6.07 11.19
C PRO A 57 13.78 5.79 9.78
N ARG A 58 14.51 6.26 8.77
CA ARG A 58 14.16 6.07 7.36
C ARG A 58 13.97 4.59 6.99
N TYR A 59 14.86 3.72 7.45
CA TYR A 59 14.79 2.30 7.13
C TYR A 59 13.75 1.57 7.96
N ILE A 60 13.46 2.04 9.19
CA ILE A 60 12.38 1.52 10.02
C ILE A 60 11.03 1.80 9.36
N PHE A 61 10.77 3.04 8.93
CA PHE A 61 9.55 3.38 8.20
C PHE A 61 9.41 2.62 6.88
N PHE A 62 10.51 2.41 6.18
CA PHE A 62 10.50 1.65 4.93
C PHE A 62 10.19 0.17 5.16
N ALA A 63 10.84 -0.48 6.14
CA ALA A 63 10.53 -1.86 6.50
C ALA A 63 9.07 -2.02 6.95
N HIS A 64 8.56 -1.07 7.76
CA HIS A 64 7.17 -1.03 8.15
C HIS A 64 6.23 -0.89 6.94
N LEU A 65 6.55 -0.02 5.97
CA LEU A 65 5.75 0.12 4.74
C LEU A 65 5.68 -1.20 3.96
N LEU A 66 6.82 -1.89 3.80
CA LEU A 66 6.88 -3.19 3.12
C LEU A 66 6.04 -4.27 3.82
N ILE A 67 6.12 -4.35 5.14
CA ILE A 67 5.32 -5.28 5.94
C ILE A 67 3.84 -4.95 5.79
N ASN A 68 3.47 -3.68 5.91
CA ASN A 68 2.08 -3.21 5.76
C ASN A 68 1.51 -3.53 4.37
N ASP A 69 2.28 -3.26 3.31
CA ASP A 69 1.87 -3.56 1.93
C ASP A 69 1.73 -5.07 1.70
N THR A 70 2.60 -5.89 2.30
CA THR A 70 2.50 -7.35 2.25
C THR A 70 1.23 -7.85 2.93
N ILE A 71 0.92 -7.35 4.13
CA ILE A 71 -0.33 -7.67 4.85
C ILE A 71 -1.54 -7.29 3.99
N TYR A 72 -1.54 -6.08 3.44
CA TYR A 72 -2.64 -5.58 2.62
C TYR A 72 -2.87 -6.44 1.37
N ILE A 73 -1.82 -6.75 0.61
CA ILE A 73 -1.92 -7.54 -0.63
C ILE A 73 -2.38 -8.96 -0.31
N THR A 74 -1.81 -9.59 0.72
CA THR A 74 -2.16 -10.96 1.11
C THR A 74 -3.61 -11.07 1.53
N LEU A 75 -4.09 -10.19 2.41
CA LEU A 75 -5.49 -10.18 2.84
C LEU A 75 -6.43 -9.74 1.72
N GLY A 76 -5.97 -8.84 0.84
CA GLY A 76 -6.70 -8.45 -0.37
C GLY A 76 -6.89 -9.61 -1.33
N LEU A 77 -5.86 -10.45 -1.53
CA LEU A 77 -5.98 -11.68 -2.32
C LEU A 77 -6.96 -12.68 -1.70
N VAL A 78 -6.91 -12.87 -0.38
CA VAL A 78 -7.87 -13.72 0.34
C VAL A 78 -9.30 -13.23 0.11
N SER A 79 -9.55 -11.91 0.25
CA SER A 79 -10.86 -11.30 0.01
C SER A 79 -11.28 -11.43 -1.46
N PHE A 80 -10.35 -11.23 -2.39
CA PHE A 80 -10.58 -11.37 -3.82
C PHE A 80 -11.01 -12.80 -4.18
N PHE A 81 -10.26 -13.82 -3.74
CA PHE A 81 -10.58 -15.21 -4.00
C PHE A 81 -11.86 -15.66 -3.26
N SER A 82 -12.10 -15.16 -2.04
CA SER A 82 -13.38 -15.37 -1.35
C SER A 82 -14.56 -14.91 -2.20
N SER A 83 -14.46 -13.73 -2.79
CA SER A 83 -15.52 -13.20 -3.65
C SER A 83 -15.63 -13.91 -5.01
N ALA A 84 -14.48 -14.22 -5.63
CA ALA A 84 -14.44 -14.82 -6.96
C ALA A 84 -14.95 -16.28 -6.98
N TYR A 85 -14.62 -17.05 -5.95
CA TYR A 85 -14.96 -18.46 -5.82
C TYR A 85 -16.08 -18.74 -4.80
N LEU A 86 -16.75 -17.70 -4.29
CA LEU A 86 -17.82 -17.79 -3.29
C LEU A 86 -17.42 -18.60 -2.05
N ILE A 87 -16.19 -18.38 -1.57
CA ILE A 87 -15.68 -19.02 -0.35
C ILE A 87 -16.17 -18.22 0.85
N TYR A 88 -17.00 -18.85 1.68
CA TYR A 88 -17.57 -18.23 2.87
C TYR A 88 -16.72 -18.52 4.11
N PHE A 89 -16.46 -17.50 4.89
CA PHE A 89 -15.78 -17.59 6.18
C PHE A 89 -16.76 -17.29 7.32
N PRO A 90 -16.49 -17.80 8.56
CA PRO A 90 -17.21 -17.33 9.72
C PRO A 90 -17.13 -15.79 9.83
N MET A 91 -18.24 -15.16 10.19
CA MET A 91 -18.37 -13.70 10.24
C MET A 91 -17.20 -13.00 10.99
N PRO A 92 -16.75 -13.45 12.19
CA PRO A 92 -15.65 -12.82 12.90
C PRO A 92 -14.33 -12.84 12.10
N ILE A 93 -14.04 -13.95 11.41
CA ILE A 93 -12.82 -14.09 10.59
C ILE A 93 -12.92 -13.15 9.37
N SER A 94 -14.06 -13.14 8.67
CA SER A 94 -14.31 -12.24 7.54
C SER A 94 -14.18 -10.78 7.97
N TYR A 95 -14.73 -10.43 9.14
CA TYR A 95 -14.62 -9.07 9.67
C TYR A 95 -13.17 -8.69 9.99
N MET A 96 -12.39 -9.57 10.61
CA MET A 96 -10.97 -9.35 10.88
C MET A 96 -10.16 -9.14 9.60
N ILE A 97 -10.38 -9.98 8.58
CA ILE A 97 -9.70 -9.86 7.27
C ILE A 97 -9.98 -8.48 6.67
N VAL A 98 -11.24 -8.07 6.61
CA VAL A 98 -11.66 -6.78 6.03
C VAL A 98 -11.14 -5.61 6.86
N THR A 99 -11.18 -5.70 8.19
CA THR A 99 -10.72 -4.64 9.11
C THR A 99 -9.22 -4.42 8.99
N ILE A 100 -8.41 -5.47 9.03
CA ILE A 100 -6.94 -5.36 8.94
C ILE A 100 -6.56 -4.87 7.55
N SER A 101 -7.14 -5.41 6.48
CA SER A 101 -6.88 -4.99 5.10
C SER A 101 -7.25 -3.51 4.89
N SER A 102 -8.41 -3.09 5.35
CA SER A 102 -8.89 -1.71 5.26
C SER A 102 -8.05 -0.72 6.08
N SER A 103 -7.51 -1.16 7.23
CA SER A 103 -6.59 -0.35 8.04
C SER A 103 -5.23 -0.23 7.37
N ALA A 104 -4.67 -1.33 6.88
CA ALA A 104 -3.41 -1.36 6.16
C ALA A 104 -3.45 -0.47 4.90
N PHE A 105 -4.60 -0.41 4.21
CA PHE A 105 -4.82 0.52 3.09
C PHE A 105 -4.62 1.99 3.48
N LYS A 106 -5.10 2.40 4.65
CA LYS A 106 -4.97 3.78 5.16
C LYS A 106 -3.58 4.06 5.73
N VAL A 107 -2.96 3.05 6.33
CA VAL A 107 -1.62 3.18 6.95
C VAL A 107 -0.54 3.49 5.90
N SER A 108 -0.61 2.92 4.68
CA SER A 108 0.40 3.18 3.63
C SER A 108 0.57 4.68 3.31
N PRO A 109 -0.47 5.46 2.97
CA PRO A 109 -0.32 6.89 2.69
C PRO A 109 0.11 7.70 3.92
N TYR A 110 -0.36 7.37 5.12
CA TYR A 110 0.09 8.04 6.35
C TYR A 110 1.58 7.79 6.61
N ASN A 111 2.04 6.56 6.39
CA ASN A 111 3.46 6.22 6.51
C ASN A 111 4.31 7.00 5.49
N LEU A 112 3.84 7.17 4.25
CA LEU A 112 4.51 8.00 3.24
C LEU A 112 4.58 9.47 3.65
N ALA A 113 3.52 10.03 4.26
CA ALA A 113 3.52 11.39 4.79
C ALA A 113 4.58 11.56 5.89
N VAL A 114 4.64 10.62 6.82
CA VAL A 114 5.65 10.63 7.91
C VAL A 114 7.06 10.49 7.34
N MET A 115 7.28 9.62 6.36
CA MET A 115 8.58 9.49 5.67
C MET A 115 8.97 10.78 4.97
N SER A 116 8.03 11.53 4.40
CA SER A 116 8.31 12.82 3.78
C SER A 116 8.66 13.90 4.81
N LEU A 117 8.00 13.89 5.97
CA LEU A 117 8.33 14.76 7.10
C LEU A 117 9.72 14.45 7.69
N GLU A 118 10.05 13.17 7.86
CA GLU A 118 11.38 12.75 8.29
C GLU A 118 12.48 13.30 7.36
N ARG A 119 12.25 13.19 6.04
CA ARG A 119 13.14 13.75 5.03
C ARG A 119 13.26 15.28 5.13
N TYR A 120 12.14 15.97 5.32
CA TYR A 120 12.13 17.41 5.51
C TYR A 120 12.96 17.81 6.74
N LEU A 121 12.79 17.11 7.86
CA LEU A 121 13.55 17.35 9.08
C LEU A 121 15.05 17.08 8.88
N ALA A 122 15.42 16.00 8.21
CA ALA A 122 16.79 15.63 7.95
C ALA A 122 17.53 16.66 7.06
N ILE A 123 16.84 17.27 6.11
CA ILE A 123 17.46 18.21 5.15
C ILE A 123 17.38 19.65 5.67
N CYS A 124 16.23 20.08 6.21
CA CYS A 124 16.02 21.46 6.62
C CYS A 124 16.48 21.76 8.06
N PHE A 125 16.53 20.75 8.93
CA PHE A 125 16.90 20.90 10.35
C PHE A 125 17.86 19.80 10.82
N PRO A 126 19.06 19.65 10.21
CA PRO A 126 19.94 18.51 10.48
C PRO A 126 20.38 18.42 11.95
N LEU A 127 20.62 19.56 12.63
CA LEU A 127 21.01 19.58 14.04
C LEU A 127 19.90 19.11 14.99
N ARG A 128 18.63 19.31 14.63
CA ARG A 128 17.48 18.89 15.45
C ARG A 128 17.00 17.49 15.08
N HIS A 129 17.35 17.00 13.90
CA HIS A 129 16.93 15.70 13.40
C HIS A 129 17.30 14.56 14.34
N SER A 130 18.56 14.53 14.85
CA SER A 130 19.04 13.50 15.77
C SER A 130 18.25 13.42 17.09
N GLY A 131 17.75 14.56 17.57
CA GLY A 131 16.92 14.61 18.79
C GLY A 131 15.42 14.30 18.55
N TRP A 132 14.91 14.59 17.35
CA TRP A 132 13.50 14.41 17.03
C TRP A 132 13.19 13.08 16.37
N CYS A 133 14.10 12.53 15.58
CA CYS A 133 13.94 11.29 14.85
C CYS A 133 14.76 10.16 15.48
N THR A 134 14.42 9.78 16.71
CA THR A 134 15.04 8.62 17.37
C THR A 134 14.25 7.35 17.05
N ARG A 135 14.89 6.17 17.20
CA ARG A 135 14.24 4.86 17.01
C ARG A 135 12.94 4.74 17.80
N GLN A 136 12.95 5.14 19.08
CA GLN A 136 11.74 5.05 19.94
C GLN A 136 10.61 5.92 19.43
N LYS A 137 10.89 7.18 19.04
CA LYS A 137 9.89 8.09 18.49
C LYS A 137 9.36 7.59 17.13
N THR A 138 10.21 6.96 16.33
CA THR A 138 9.81 6.33 15.07
C THR A 138 8.80 5.22 15.30
N ILE A 139 9.07 4.31 16.25
CA ILE A 139 8.15 3.24 16.61
C ILE A 139 6.83 3.80 17.16
N LEU A 140 6.89 4.81 18.04
CA LEU A 140 5.69 5.48 18.56
C LEU A 140 4.85 6.11 17.44
N THR A 141 5.51 6.72 16.46
CA THR A 141 4.83 7.29 15.28
C THR A 141 4.14 6.20 14.45
N ILE A 142 4.78 5.04 14.26
CA ILE A 142 4.17 3.91 13.58
C ILE A 142 2.92 3.42 14.33
N VAL A 143 3.00 3.30 15.64
CA VAL A 143 1.84 2.93 16.48
C VAL A 143 0.72 3.94 16.34
N ALA A 144 1.04 5.25 16.38
CA ALA A 144 0.04 6.30 16.18
C ALA A 144 -0.63 6.23 14.81
N VAL A 145 0.13 5.97 13.75
CA VAL A 145 -0.40 5.78 12.38
C VAL A 145 -1.36 4.59 12.31
N TRP A 146 -1.06 3.48 13.00
CA TRP A 146 -1.97 2.33 13.08
C TRP A 146 -3.24 2.65 13.88
N ILE A 147 -3.14 3.38 14.99
CA ILE A 147 -4.32 3.82 15.77
C ILE A 147 -5.23 4.66 14.88
N ILE A 148 -4.67 5.65 14.17
CA ILE A 148 -5.45 6.50 13.25
C ILE A 148 -6.07 5.67 12.11
N GLY A 149 -5.34 4.71 11.56
CA GLY A 149 -5.83 3.83 10.50
C GLY A 149 -6.95 2.87 10.94
N LEU A 150 -6.90 2.40 12.20
CA LEU A 150 -7.87 1.49 12.79
C LEU A 150 -9.15 2.21 13.25
N LEU A 151 -9.04 3.47 13.69
CA LEU A 151 -10.14 4.20 14.33
C LEU A 151 -11.47 4.14 13.57
N PRO A 152 -11.54 4.37 12.24
CA PRO A 152 -12.80 4.26 11.51
C PRO A 152 -13.39 2.86 11.53
N ASN A 153 -12.56 1.82 11.54
CA ASN A 153 -13.02 0.42 11.57
C ASN A 153 -13.53 0.03 12.96
N VAL A 154 -12.96 0.60 14.03
CA VAL A 154 -13.47 0.43 15.40
C VAL A 154 -14.85 1.06 15.55
N VAL A 155 -15.05 2.26 15.01
CA VAL A 155 -16.38 2.92 14.99
C VAL A 155 -17.39 2.05 14.25
N ASP A 156 -17.01 1.50 13.11
CA ASP A 156 -17.88 0.59 12.34
C ASP A 156 -18.23 -0.68 13.11
N PHE A 157 -17.28 -1.24 13.86
CA PHE A 157 -17.52 -2.39 14.73
C PHE A 157 -18.53 -2.07 15.83
N ILE A 158 -18.39 -0.93 16.46
CA ILE A 158 -19.32 -0.47 17.49
C ILE A 158 -20.73 -0.34 16.89
N ILE A 159 -20.86 0.32 15.75
CA ILE A 159 -22.16 0.46 15.05
C ILE A 159 -22.73 -0.93 14.70
N LEU A 160 -21.89 -1.85 14.23
CA LEU A 160 -22.31 -3.21 13.91
C LEU A 160 -22.85 -3.92 15.15
N CYS A 161 -22.16 -3.86 16.28
CA CYS A 161 -22.57 -4.51 17.54
C CYS A 161 -23.93 -3.97 18.05
N PHE A 162 -24.20 -2.68 17.88
CA PHE A 162 -25.50 -2.10 18.26
C PHE A 162 -26.62 -2.38 17.26
N SER A 163 -26.30 -2.70 16.02
CA SER A 163 -27.28 -2.86 14.94
C SER A 163 -27.69 -4.32 14.69
N VAL A 164 -27.03 -5.29 15.33
CA VAL A 164 -27.15 -6.71 14.96
C VAL A 164 -27.50 -7.55 16.18
N GLN A 165 -28.37 -8.56 15.98
CA GLN A 165 -28.70 -9.58 16.97
C GLN A 165 -27.52 -10.57 17.14
N SER A 166 -27.43 -11.22 18.30
CA SER A 166 -26.34 -12.17 18.68
C SER A 166 -26.09 -13.28 17.64
N ASP A 167 -27.12 -13.74 16.96
CA ASP A 167 -27.06 -14.83 16.00
C ASP A 167 -26.28 -14.48 14.72
N TYR A 168 -26.09 -13.19 14.44
CA TYR A 168 -25.32 -12.72 13.29
C TYR A 168 -23.86 -13.13 13.32
N PHE A 169 -23.27 -13.29 14.50
CA PHE A 169 -21.88 -13.72 14.67
C PHE A 169 -21.65 -15.18 14.28
N SER A 170 -22.71 -15.98 14.20
CA SER A 170 -22.67 -17.40 13.79
C SER A 170 -22.80 -17.58 12.27
N VAL A 171 -23.05 -16.52 11.51
CA VAL A 171 -23.28 -16.60 10.05
C VAL A 171 -21.97 -16.69 9.30
N TYR A 172 -21.97 -17.44 8.21
CA TYR A 172 -20.87 -17.47 7.24
C TYR A 172 -21.11 -16.40 6.18
N CYS A 173 -20.06 -15.62 5.87
CA CYS A 173 -20.14 -14.54 4.89
C CYS A 173 -18.88 -14.44 4.03
N LEU A 174 -18.99 -13.71 2.92
CA LEU A 174 -17.86 -13.37 2.08
C LEU A 174 -17.01 -12.30 2.77
N SER A 175 -15.68 -12.40 2.62
CA SER A 175 -14.73 -11.41 3.16
C SER A 175 -14.71 -10.14 2.29
N VAL A 176 -15.87 -9.53 2.08
CA VAL A 176 -16.05 -8.32 1.27
C VAL A 176 -16.64 -7.22 2.14
N ARG A 177 -16.13 -6.01 1.99
CA ARG A 177 -16.52 -4.84 2.79
C ARG A 177 -18.01 -4.51 2.72
N SER A 178 -18.65 -4.69 1.58
CA SER A 178 -20.07 -4.40 1.37
C SER A 178 -21.00 -5.22 2.27
N VAL A 179 -20.55 -6.36 2.78
CA VAL A 179 -21.30 -7.21 3.71
C VAL A 179 -21.49 -6.52 5.08
N PHE A 180 -20.55 -5.66 5.47
CA PHE A 180 -20.51 -5.03 6.79
C PHE A 180 -21.01 -3.58 6.81
N ILE A 181 -21.35 -3.00 5.66
CA ILE A 181 -21.92 -1.65 5.54
C ILE A 181 -23.42 -1.80 5.40
N LYS A 182 -24.19 -1.26 6.37
CA LYS A 182 -25.64 -1.38 6.39
C LYS A 182 -26.39 -0.10 6.06
N ASN A 183 -25.76 1.07 6.20
CA ASN A 183 -26.40 2.37 6.06
C ASN A 183 -25.63 3.30 5.13
N ASP A 184 -26.33 4.04 4.26
CA ASP A 184 -25.78 5.06 3.36
C ASP A 184 -25.03 6.16 4.12
N ALA A 185 -25.49 6.51 5.33
CA ALA A 185 -24.82 7.47 6.21
C ALA A 185 -23.43 6.98 6.65
N GLN A 186 -23.28 5.69 6.93
CA GLN A 186 -22.00 5.08 7.29
C GLN A 186 -21.04 5.09 6.10
N GLU A 187 -21.53 4.82 4.89
CA GLU A 187 -20.72 4.89 3.67
C GLU A 187 -20.26 6.32 3.38
N THR A 188 -21.15 7.30 3.51
CA THR A 188 -20.86 8.73 3.34
C THR A 188 -19.82 9.21 4.36
N LEU A 189 -19.99 8.88 5.64
CA LEU A 189 -19.04 9.24 6.69
C LEU A 189 -17.64 8.67 6.40
N ARG A 190 -17.56 7.42 6.01
CA ARG A 190 -16.30 6.79 5.61
C ARG A 190 -15.65 7.50 4.43
N PHE A 191 -16.44 7.83 3.39
CA PHE A 191 -15.94 8.56 2.23
C PHE A 191 -15.34 9.91 2.64
N VAL A 192 -16.04 10.67 3.47
CA VAL A 192 -15.57 11.97 3.99
C VAL A 192 -14.29 11.83 4.79
N VAL A 193 -14.23 10.89 5.75
CA VAL A 193 -13.04 10.65 6.57
C VAL A 193 -11.84 10.24 5.72
N HIS A 194 -12.05 9.38 4.72
CA HIS A 194 -10.98 8.98 3.81
C HIS A 194 -10.48 10.15 2.95
N SER A 195 -11.41 10.91 2.37
CA SER A 195 -11.08 12.06 1.52
C SER A 195 -10.30 13.12 2.30
N LEU A 196 -10.69 13.42 3.54
CA LEU A 196 -9.96 14.34 4.42
C LEU A 196 -8.57 13.81 4.76
N GLY A 197 -8.45 12.53 5.12
CA GLY A 197 -7.16 11.90 5.43
C GLY A 197 -6.20 11.94 4.24
N PHE A 198 -6.67 11.58 3.04
CA PHE A 198 -5.84 11.64 1.83
C PHE A 198 -5.47 13.07 1.43
N SER A 199 -6.39 14.02 1.56
CA SER A 199 -6.12 15.44 1.30
C SER A 199 -5.04 15.97 2.24
N LEU A 200 -5.11 15.63 3.53
CA LEU A 200 -4.09 15.98 4.51
C LEU A 200 -2.72 15.39 4.15
N VAL A 201 -2.65 14.11 3.79
CA VAL A 201 -1.42 13.45 3.33
C VAL A 201 -0.86 14.18 2.10
N GLY A 202 -1.70 14.48 1.11
CA GLY A 202 -1.32 15.23 -0.08
C GLY A 202 -0.71 16.59 0.26
N LEU A 203 -1.35 17.35 1.14
CA LEU A 203 -0.87 18.66 1.60
C LEU A 203 0.49 18.55 2.30
N ILE A 204 0.67 17.57 3.19
CA ILE A 204 1.95 17.33 3.88
C ILE A 204 3.07 17.06 2.87
N ILE A 205 2.81 16.20 1.89
CA ILE A 205 3.82 15.82 0.90
C ILE A 205 4.17 17.00 -0.02
N VAL A 206 3.17 17.76 -0.49
CA VAL A 206 3.40 18.96 -1.31
C VAL A 206 4.18 20.01 -0.49
N PHE A 207 3.79 20.26 0.74
CA PHE A 207 4.49 21.19 1.64
C PHE A 207 5.97 20.79 1.84
N THR A 208 6.22 19.55 2.22
CA THR A 208 7.58 19.03 2.44
C THR A 208 8.41 19.10 1.16
N TYR A 209 7.82 18.79 0.01
CA TYR A 209 8.45 18.91 -1.29
C TYR A 209 8.91 20.33 -1.58
N ILE A 210 8.01 21.30 -1.48
CA ILE A 210 8.31 22.71 -1.75
C ILE A 210 9.45 23.18 -0.82
N LYS A 211 9.38 22.86 0.46
CA LYS A 211 10.41 23.26 1.45
C LYS A 211 11.78 22.64 1.15
N ILE A 212 11.83 21.35 0.84
CA ILE A 212 13.08 20.67 0.47
C ILE A 212 13.68 21.29 -0.79
N MET A 213 12.87 21.56 -1.82
CA MET A 213 13.35 22.17 -3.05
C MET A 213 13.88 23.59 -2.84
N LEU A 214 13.19 24.42 -2.05
CA LEU A 214 13.65 25.77 -1.72
C LEU A 214 15.01 25.76 -0.98
N VAL A 215 15.18 24.86 -0.04
CA VAL A 215 16.45 24.70 0.69
C VAL A 215 17.56 24.20 -0.24
N ALA A 216 17.29 23.24 -1.10
CA ALA A 216 18.25 22.71 -2.07
C ALA A 216 18.74 23.79 -3.05
N ILE A 217 17.86 24.68 -3.49
CA ILE A 217 18.19 25.82 -4.38
C ILE A 217 19.02 26.85 -3.60
N LYS A 218 18.62 27.20 -2.36
CA LYS A 218 19.27 28.25 -1.55
C LYS A 218 20.68 27.86 -1.13
N LEU A 219 20.94 26.58 -0.85
CA LEU A 219 22.26 26.12 -0.41
C LEU A 219 23.32 26.07 -1.52
N ASN A 220 22.98 26.47 -2.76
CA ASN A 220 23.87 26.47 -3.94
C ASN A 220 24.70 25.18 -4.05
N SER A 221 24.24 24.11 -3.39
CA SER A 221 24.81 22.78 -3.46
C SER A 221 24.69 22.33 -4.90
N GLY A 222 25.82 22.11 -5.55
CA GLY A 222 25.94 21.95 -7.01
C GLY A 222 24.80 21.16 -7.63
N LYS A 223 24.45 21.47 -8.88
CA LYS A 223 23.32 20.90 -9.65
C LYS A 223 23.10 19.40 -9.44
N ALA A 224 24.14 18.64 -9.11
CA ALA A 224 24.09 17.20 -8.83
C ALA A 224 23.35 16.86 -7.53
N THR A 225 23.57 17.59 -6.44
CA THR A 225 22.95 17.33 -5.13
C THR A 225 21.48 17.74 -5.13
N ALA A 226 21.16 18.88 -5.73
CA ALA A 226 19.77 19.34 -5.92
C ALA A 226 18.98 18.37 -6.82
N SER A 227 19.61 17.84 -7.89
CA SER A 227 19.02 16.83 -8.77
C SER A 227 18.75 15.51 -8.04
N LYS A 228 19.68 15.06 -7.19
CA LYS A 228 19.53 13.82 -6.39
C LYS A 228 18.41 13.95 -5.36
N ALA A 229 18.29 15.09 -4.69
CA ALA A 229 17.19 15.41 -3.77
C ALA A 229 15.84 15.50 -4.52
N GLY A 230 15.80 16.17 -5.66
CA GLY A 230 14.60 16.32 -6.49
C GLY A 230 14.08 14.97 -7.01
N LYS A 231 14.96 14.08 -7.50
CA LYS A 231 14.58 12.71 -7.90
C LYS A 231 13.94 11.94 -6.75
N THR A 232 14.45 12.11 -5.54
CA THR A 232 13.93 11.47 -4.33
C THR A 232 12.47 11.84 -4.09
N VAL A 233 12.20 13.13 -4.13
CA VAL A 233 10.89 13.67 -3.83
C VAL A 233 9.91 13.39 -4.97
N MET A 234 10.37 13.42 -6.22
CA MET A 234 9.55 13.04 -7.37
C MET A 234 9.06 11.59 -7.27
N LEU A 235 9.91 10.67 -6.79
CA LEU A 235 9.52 9.27 -6.59
C LEU A 235 8.49 9.12 -5.48
N HIS A 236 8.60 9.88 -4.37
CA HIS A 236 7.56 9.91 -3.34
C HIS A 236 6.25 10.50 -3.85
N ALA A 237 6.31 11.58 -4.64
CA ALA A 237 5.13 12.16 -5.26
C ALA A 237 4.47 11.18 -6.24
N PHE A 238 5.26 10.45 -7.04
CA PHE A 238 4.75 9.41 -7.93
C PHE A 238 4.07 8.27 -7.14
N GLN A 239 4.70 7.80 -6.07
CA GLN A 239 4.11 6.77 -5.22
C GLN A 239 2.82 7.24 -4.54
N LEU A 240 2.76 8.51 -4.11
CA LEU A 240 1.54 9.11 -3.62
C LEU A 240 0.46 9.16 -4.69
N LEU A 241 0.80 9.58 -5.91
CA LEU A 241 -0.14 9.59 -7.04
C LEU A 241 -0.74 8.19 -7.26
N LEU A 242 0.09 7.14 -7.24
CA LEU A 242 -0.38 5.77 -7.35
C LEU A 242 -1.31 5.38 -6.17
N CYS A 243 -1.01 5.81 -4.96
CA CYS A 243 -1.90 5.60 -3.80
C CYS A 243 -3.21 6.39 -3.93
N MET A 244 -3.16 7.62 -4.47
CA MET A 244 -4.36 8.42 -4.74
C MET A 244 -5.23 7.81 -5.84
N MET A 245 -4.62 7.20 -6.87
CA MET A 245 -5.36 6.43 -7.88
C MET A 245 -6.11 5.24 -7.25
N SER A 246 -5.55 4.61 -6.23
CA SER A 246 -6.24 3.55 -5.48
C SER A 246 -7.54 4.02 -4.81
N PHE A 247 -7.64 5.32 -4.49
CA PHE A 247 -8.87 5.90 -3.97
C PHE A 247 -9.98 6.01 -5.03
N SER A 248 -9.61 6.21 -6.29
CA SER A 248 -10.55 6.27 -7.42
C SER A 248 -11.24 4.91 -7.69
N TYR A 249 -10.72 3.80 -7.14
CA TYR A 249 -11.29 2.46 -7.26
C TYR A 249 -12.79 2.42 -6.95
N ASN A 250 -13.19 2.99 -5.81
CA ASN A 250 -14.59 2.98 -5.38
C ASN A 250 -15.49 3.76 -6.35
N LEU A 251 -15.03 4.92 -6.83
CA LEU A 251 -15.78 5.73 -7.78
C LEU A 251 -15.94 5.01 -9.13
N ILE A 252 -14.86 4.43 -9.63
CA ILE A 252 -14.85 3.67 -10.87
C ILE A 252 -15.78 2.46 -10.77
N GLU A 253 -15.76 1.75 -9.64
CA GLU A 253 -16.63 0.58 -9.43
C GLU A 253 -18.10 0.96 -9.40
N ILE A 254 -18.49 2.04 -8.72
CA ILE A 254 -19.87 2.50 -8.65
C ILE A 254 -20.43 2.85 -10.06
N TYR A 255 -19.65 3.58 -10.87
CA TYR A 255 -20.13 4.08 -12.15
C TYR A 255 -20.00 3.08 -13.31
N LEU A 256 -18.95 2.25 -13.32
CA LEU A 256 -18.62 1.41 -14.48
C LEU A 256 -18.90 -0.09 -14.30
N ARG A 257 -19.20 -0.57 -13.08
CA ARG A 257 -19.53 -1.98 -12.82
C ARG A 257 -20.67 -2.53 -13.69
N LYS A 258 -21.62 -1.65 -14.05
CA LYS A 258 -22.75 -1.99 -14.92
C LYS A 258 -22.33 -2.37 -16.35
N TYR A 259 -21.19 -1.87 -16.82
CA TYR A 259 -20.75 -1.97 -18.21
C TYR A 259 -19.66 -3.03 -18.43
N LEU A 260 -18.88 -3.33 -17.41
CA LEU A 260 -17.70 -4.22 -17.50
C LEU A 260 -17.72 -5.25 -16.37
N TYR A 261 -18.06 -6.49 -16.71
CA TYR A 261 -18.05 -7.62 -15.76
C TYR A 261 -16.68 -7.84 -15.10
N MET A 262 -15.59 -7.64 -15.86
CA MET A 262 -14.21 -7.79 -15.40
C MET A 262 -13.65 -6.59 -14.61
N LEU A 263 -14.43 -5.51 -14.49
CA LEU A 263 -13.96 -4.26 -13.88
C LEU A 263 -13.44 -4.41 -12.45
N PRO A 264 -14.11 -5.16 -11.53
CA PRO A 264 -13.60 -5.33 -10.17
C PRO A 264 -12.20 -5.96 -10.12
N MET A 265 -11.94 -6.90 -11.02
CA MET A 265 -10.68 -7.62 -11.12
C MET A 265 -9.55 -6.73 -11.67
N ILE A 266 -9.84 -6.01 -12.75
CA ILE A 266 -8.93 -5.03 -13.36
C ILE A 266 -8.60 -3.92 -12.34
N ASN A 267 -9.61 -3.39 -11.68
CA ASN A 267 -9.46 -2.38 -10.65
C ASN A 267 -8.61 -2.88 -9.48
N PHE A 268 -8.86 -4.10 -8.99
CA PHE A 268 -8.08 -4.68 -7.91
C PHE A 268 -6.60 -4.77 -8.28
N TYR A 269 -6.28 -5.25 -9.49
CA TYR A 269 -4.91 -5.35 -9.95
C TYR A 269 -4.24 -3.99 -10.12
N PHE A 270 -4.83 -3.10 -10.95
CA PHE A 270 -4.19 -1.84 -11.35
C PHE A 270 -4.16 -0.78 -10.25
N PHE A 271 -5.23 -0.66 -9.47
CA PHE A 271 -5.32 0.41 -8.46
C PHE A 271 -4.93 -0.05 -7.06
N MET A 272 -5.09 -1.33 -6.73
CA MET A 272 -4.77 -1.81 -5.40
C MET A 272 -3.43 -2.53 -5.30
N CYS A 273 -3.11 -3.44 -6.23
CA CYS A 273 -1.89 -4.25 -6.17
C CYS A 273 -0.69 -3.58 -6.83
N LEU A 274 -0.83 -3.08 -8.05
CA LEU A 274 0.27 -2.54 -8.85
C LEU A 274 1.06 -1.41 -8.15
N PRO A 275 0.42 -0.40 -7.50
CA PRO A 275 1.14 0.64 -6.78
C PRO A 275 2.06 0.09 -5.69
N ARG A 276 1.64 -0.97 -5.03
CA ARG A 276 2.38 -1.60 -3.93
C ARG A 276 3.48 -2.53 -4.43
N PHE A 277 3.28 -3.18 -5.57
CA PHE A 277 4.34 -3.96 -6.22
C PHE A 277 5.49 -3.07 -6.68
N ILE A 278 5.20 -1.84 -7.10
CA ILE A 278 6.20 -0.88 -7.56
C ILE A 278 6.99 -0.27 -6.39
N SER A 279 6.38 -0.14 -5.21
CA SER A 279 7.01 0.46 -4.02
C SER A 279 8.38 -0.12 -3.66
N PRO A 280 8.57 -1.45 -3.48
CA PRO A 280 9.86 -2.03 -3.15
C PRO A 280 10.90 -1.80 -4.24
N LEU A 281 10.47 -1.87 -5.52
CA LEU A 281 11.35 -1.62 -6.67
C LEU A 281 11.91 -0.21 -6.66
N ILE A 282 11.04 0.79 -6.44
CA ILE A 282 11.46 2.20 -6.37
C ILE A 282 12.48 2.41 -5.26
N TYR A 283 12.21 1.88 -4.06
CA TYR A 283 13.12 2.04 -2.92
C TYR A 283 14.40 1.24 -3.08
N GLY A 284 14.32 -0.01 -3.50
CA GLY A 284 15.47 -0.90 -3.63
C GLY A 284 16.45 -0.47 -4.70
N LEU A 285 15.96 0.04 -5.83
CA LEU A 285 16.81 0.55 -6.91
C LEU A 285 17.46 1.90 -6.56
N ARG A 286 16.86 2.65 -5.66
CA ARG A 286 17.29 3.99 -5.31
C ARG A 286 18.27 4.06 -4.14
N ASP A 287 18.07 3.25 -3.11
CA ASP A 287 18.93 3.25 -1.94
C ASP A 287 20.20 2.45 -2.25
N GLU A 288 21.36 3.11 -2.15
CA GLU A 288 22.66 2.52 -2.52
C GLU A 288 23.01 1.30 -1.65
N VAL A 289 22.51 1.24 -0.41
CA VAL A 289 22.73 0.11 0.48
C VAL A 289 21.94 -1.08 -0.02
N PHE A 290 20.63 -0.92 -0.18
CA PHE A 290 19.76 -1.99 -0.70
C PHE A 290 20.19 -2.43 -2.10
N PHE A 291 20.49 -1.51 -3.00
CA PHE A 291 20.92 -1.82 -4.36
C PHE A 291 22.19 -2.66 -4.40
N ARG A 292 23.23 -2.30 -3.61
CA ARG A 292 24.48 -3.07 -3.53
C ARG A 292 24.25 -4.48 -2.99
N TYR A 293 23.41 -4.64 -1.98
CA TYR A 293 23.07 -5.96 -1.42
C TYR A 293 22.22 -6.79 -2.37
N MET A 294 21.20 -6.23 -2.98
CA MET A 294 20.41 -6.93 -4.00
C MET A 294 21.30 -7.45 -5.14
N LYS A 295 22.18 -6.59 -5.65
CA LYS A 295 23.12 -7.00 -6.73
C LYS A 295 24.04 -8.14 -6.28
N ARG A 296 24.48 -8.17 -5.03
CA ARG A 296 25.29 -9.28 -4.48
C ARG A 296 24.50 -10.57 -4.36
N ILE A 297 23.29 -10.52 -3.83
CA ILE A 297 22.41 -11.69 -3.69
C ILE A 297 22.07 -12.25 -5.06
N MET A 298 21.70 -11.41 -6.02
CA MET A 298 21.38 -11.83 -7.40
C MET A 298 22.60 -12.43 -8.11
N LEU A 299 23.82 -12.03 -7.78
CA LEU A 299 25.06 -12.58 -8.33
C LEU A 299 25.61 -13.77 -7.53
N CYS A 300 24.85 -14.34 -6.58
CA CYS A 300 25.24 -15.44 -5.68
C CYS A 300 26.62 -15.23 -5.02
N LYS A 301 27.02 -13.99 -4.77
CA LYS A 301 28.26 -13.67 -4.06
C LYS A 301 27.97 -13.60 -2.57
N THR A 302 28.59 -14.49 -1.79
CA THR A 302 28.50 -14.53 -0.31
C THR A 302 28.69 -13.14 0.29
N PRO A 303 27.86 -12.74 1.26
CA PRO A 303 28.04 -11.48 1.96
C PRO A 303 29.36 -11.50 2.72
N ARG A 304 30.35 -10.75 2.27
CA ARG A 304 31.48 -10.43 3.13
C ARG A 304 30.97 -9.53 4.24
N THR A 305 31.14 -9.97 5.49
CA THR A 305 30.95 -9.16 6.68
C THR A 305 31.65 -7.83 6.48
N PHE A 306 30.98 -6.71 6.78
CA PHE A 306 31.64 -5.41 6.76
C PHE A 306 32.78 -5.42 7.75
N PRO A 307 33.95 -4.86 7.40
CA PRO A 307 34.88 -4.47 8.42
C PRO A 307 34.19 -3.44 9.32
N ASN A 308 34.14 -3.73 10.61
CA ASN A 308 33.74 -2.76 11.62
C ASN A 308 34.53 -1.47 11.36
N SER A 309 33.82 -0.36 11.17
CA SER A 309 34.42 0.97 11.13
C SER A 309 34.73 1.49 12.54
N ASP A 310 35.29 0.62 13.39
CA ASP A 310 35.84 1.00 14.69
C ASP A 310 37.36 0.97 14.59
N SER A 311 37.91 1.90 13.79
CA SER A 311 39.30 2.32 13.90
C SER A 311 39.52 3.53 12.98
N THR A 312 39.16 4.69 13.42
CA THR A 312 39.97 5.94 13.50
C THR A 312 39.08 7.09 13.99
#